data_c123e88933f45948c2ab170970a037e2
#
_entry.id   c123e88933f45948c2ab170970a037e2
#
_cell.length_a   1.000
_cell.length_b   1.000
_cell.length_c   1.000
_cell.angle_alpha   90.00
_cell.angle_beta   90.00
_cell.angle_gamma   90.00
#
_symmetry.space_group_name_H-M   'P 1'
#
loop_
_entity.id
_entity.type
_entity.pdbx_description
1 polymer ?
#
loop_
_entity_poly.entity_id
_entity_poly.type
_entity_poly.pdbx_seq_one_letter_code
_entity_poly.pdbx_strand_id
1 'polypeptide(L)'
;MRLYFYLTLTLQTFTFGANPHPVPKITDLRKPWVFARANEASLLFIEPQHKNSEPYAHIIQSGEKLQWFEFNGKDALIWDVTRFTETDKELTLYLKGGNKVIFTPYWDIDHCLLIIRFTPEASYNPTRFAIPYQYLKSLPYEKAEE
;
A
#
# COMPACT_ATOMS: atom_id res chain seq x y z
N MET A 1 -20.71 6.08 10.31
CA MET A 1 -20.16 7.25 9.60
C MET A 1 -18.93 6.78 8.84
N ARG A 2 -18.94 6.91 7.52
CA ARG A 2 -17.75 6.64 6.71
C ARG A 2 -16.96 7.93 6.60
N LEU A 3 -15.69 7.91 7.01
CA LEU A 3 -14.77 9.00 6.77
C LEU A 3 -14.05 8.72 5.44
N TYR A 4 -14.13 9.68 4.54
CA TYR A 4 -13.45 9.66 3.25
C TYR A 4 -12.29 10.64 3.32
N PHE A 5 -11.10 10.16 2.97
CA PHE A 5 -9.90 10.98 2.92
C PHE A 5 -9.51 11.18 1.45
N TYR A 6 -9.60 12.41 1.01
CA TYR A 6 -9.26 12.80 -0.36
C TYR A 6 -7.88 13.42 -0.41
N LEU A 7 -7.13 12.99 -1.37
CA LEU A 7 -5.88 13.62 -1.73
C LEU A 7 -5.88 13.93 -3.21
N THR A 8 -5.79 15.21 -3.56
CA THR A 8 -5.71 15.65 -4.95
C THR A 8 -4.29 15.44 -5.45
N LEU A 9 -4.16 14.66 -6.53
CA LEU A 9 -2.89 14.50 -7.23
C LEU A 9 -2.64 15.76 -8.06
N THR A 10 -1.76 16.64 -7.58
CA THR A 10 -1.22 17.72 -8.39
C THR A 10 0.00 17.20 -9.12
N LEU A 11 -0.02 17.28 -10.46
CA LEU A 11 1.18 17.09 -11.28
C LEU A 11 2.18 18.19 -10.93
N GLN A 12 3.09 17.89 -10.01
CA GLN A 12 4.23 18.75 -9.76
C GLN A 12 5.39 18.32 -10.67
N THR A 13 5.99 19.30 -11.34
CA THR A 13 7.24 19.11 -12.08
C THR A 13 8.32 18.64 -11.11
N PHE A 14 8.86 17.46 -11.37
CA PHE A 14 9.94 16.88 -10.60
C PHE A 14 11.18 17.77 -10.65
N THR A 15 11.55 18.36 -9.53
CA THR A 15 12.92 18.77 -9.32
C THR A 15 13.69 17.56 -8.82
N PHE A 16 14.74 17.15 -9.55
CA PHE A 16 15.68 16.11 -9.12
C PHE A 16 16.43 16.58 -7.86
N GLY A 17 15.77 16.49 -6.71
CA GLY A 17 16.34 16.70 -5.40
C GLY A 17 16.47 15.37 -4.66
N ALA A 18 17.24 15.36 -3.57
CA ALA A 18 17.36 14.20 -2.70
C ALA A 18 15.97 13.62 -2.37
N ASN A 19 15.88 12.30 -2.44
CA ASN A 19 14.69 11.53 -2.14
C ASN A 19 14.19 11.81 -0.71
N PRO A 20 13.08 12.58 -0.49
CA PRO A 20 12.62 12.94 0.83
C PRO A 20 11.98 11.80 1.60
N HIS A 21 11.60 10.71 0.93
CA HIS A 21 10.87 9.62 1.54
C HIS A 21 11.74 8.37 1.66
N PRO A 22 11.87 7.80 2.87
CA PRO A 22 12.63 6.59 3.05
C PRO A 22 11.94 5.40 2.36
N VAL A 23 12.73 4.51 1.80
CA VAL A 23 12.26 3.22 1.33
C VAL A 23 11.75 2.42 2.52
N PRO A 24 10.58 1.78 2.43
CA PRO A 24 10.05 0.99 3.52
C PRO A 24 10.94 -0.22 3.78
N LYS A 25 11.02 -0.59 5.04
CA LYS A 25 11.62 -1.85 5.47
C LYS A 25 10.54 -2.88 5.73
N ILE A 26 10.92 -4.15 5.74
CA ILE A 26 9.98 -5.24 6.02
C ILE A 26 9.25 -5.05 7.37
N THR A 27 9.91 -4.44 8.34
CA THR A 27 9.32 -4.14 9.65
C THR A 27 8.20 -3.12 9.59
N ASP A 28 8.23 -2.21 8.62
CA ASP A 28 7.20 -1.19 8.43
C ASP A 28 5.88 -1.80 7.93
N LEU A 29 5.95 -2.96 7.27
CA LEU A 29 4.78 -3.66 6.74
C LEU A 29 4.07 -4.56 7.78
N ARG A 30 4.57 -4.65 9.00
CA ARG A 30 3.92 -5.42 10.07
C ARG A 30 2.64 -4.78 10.59
N LYS A 31 2.51 -3.46 10.43
CA LYS A 31 1.28 -2.72 10.73
C LYS A 31 0.39 -2.67 9.49
N PRO A 32 -0.93 -2.61 9.66
CA PRO A 32 -1.85 -2.53 8.52
C PRO A 32 -1.62 -1.30 7.65
N TRP A 33 -1.66 -1.52 6.35
CA TRP A 33 -1.64 -0.51 5.31
C TRP A 33 -2.99 -0.49 4.60
N VAL A 34 -3.54 0.69 4.40
CA VAL A 34 -4.84 0.90 3.75
C VAL A 34 -4.60 1.24 2.29
N PHE A 35 -5.28 0.53 1.40
CA PHE A 35 -5.23 0.81 -0.04
C PHE A 35 -6.12 1.97 -0.44
N ALA A 36 -5.61 2.82 -1.33
CA ALA A 36 -6.39 3.84 -1.98
C ALA A 36 -7.26 3.27 -3.11
N ARG A 37 -8.41 3.89 -3.30
CA ARG A 37 -9.14 3.84 -4.56
C ARG A 37 -8.68 5.01 -5.41
N ALA A 38 -8.14 4.74 -6.59
CA ALA A 38 -7.73 5.78 -7.52
C ALA A 38 -8.87 6.14 -8.45
N ASN A 39 -9.09 7.43 -8.67
CA ASN A 39 -9.84 7.96 -9.79
C ASN A 39 -8.95 8.92 -10.60
N GLU A 40 -9.47 9.51 -11.67
CA GLU A 40 -8.66 10.28 -12.63
C GLU A 40 -7.82 11.42 -12.01
N ALA A 41 -8.21 11.96 -10.87
CA ALA A 41 -7.60 13.15 -10.28
C ALA A 41 -7.24 13.02 -8.80
N SER A 42 -7.60 11.92 -8.13
CA SER A 42 -7.42 11.80 -6.68
C SER A 42 -7.23 10.38 -6.20
N LEU A 43 -6.59 10.26 -5.04
CA LEU A 43 -6.55 9.03 -4.27
C LEU A 43 -7.53 9.15 -3.11
N LEU A 44 -8.43 8.20 -3.00
CA LEU A 44 -9.40 8.10 -1.93
C LEU A 44 -9.00 6.99 -0.98
N PHE A 45 -8.67 7.36 0.25
CA PHE A 45 -8.44 6.40 1.33
C PHE A 45 -9.69 6.35 2.23
N ILE A 46 -10.18 5.15 2.48
CA ILE A 46 -11.37 4.94 3.29
C ILE A 46 -10.94 4.26 4.60
N GLU A 47 -11.35 4.82 5.73
CA GLU A 47 -11.05 4.22 7.02
C GLU A 47 -11.70 2.84 7.14
N PRO A 48 -10.92 1.77 7.40
CA PRO A 48 -11.47 0.45 7.63
C PRO A 48 -12.36 0.45 8.88
N GLN A 49 -13.59 0.03 8.74
CA GLN A 49 -14.52 -0.17 9.85
C GLN A 49 -14.66 -1.66 10.12
N HIS A 50 -14.87 -2.06 11.38
CA HIS A 50 -14.99 -3.46 11.82
C HIS A 50 -16.03 -4.30 11.06
N LYS A 51 -16.95 -3.66 10.37
CA LYS A 51 -18.01 -4.31 9.58
C LYS A 51 -17.91 -4.07 8.08
N ASN A 52 -16.95 -3.28 7.65
CA ASN A 52 -16.79 -2.90 6.26
C ASN A 52 -15.47 -3.42 5.71
N SER A 53 -15.58 -3.91 4.57
CA SER A 53 -14.65 -4.62 3.71
C SER A 53 -13.66 -3.70 2.98
N GLU A 54 -13.09 -2.70 3.65
CA GLU A 54 -12.12 -1.85 2.98
C GLU A 54 -10.76 -2.58 2.81
N PRO A 55 -10.14 -2.45 1.64
CA PRO A 55 -8.90 -3.15 1.35
C PRO A 55 -7.76 -2.72 2.26
N TYR A 56 -7.02 -3.67 2.77
CA TYR A 56 -5.79 -3.45 3.53
C TYR A 56 -4.80 -4.60 3.37
N ALA A 57 -3.57 -4.38 3.76
CA ALA A 57 -2.52 -5.38 3.69
C ALA A 57 -1.52 -5.23 4.84
N HIS A 58 -0.85 -6.29 5.18
CA HIS A 58 0.27 -6.29 6.12
C HIS A 58 1.08 -7.58 6.02
N ILE A 59 2.25 -7.57 6.66
CA ILE A 59 3.06 -8.77 6.87
C ILE A 59 2.60 -9.47 8.15
N ILE A 60 2.45 -10.78 8.05
CA ILE A 60 2.27 -11.67 9.19
C ILE A 60 3.57 -12.42 9.41
N GLN A 61 4.09 -12.37 10.63
CA GLN A 61 5.26 -13.14 11.03
C GLN A 61 4.90 -14.09 12.17
N SER A 62 5.15 -15.37 11.98
CA SER A 62 5.00 -16.41 13.00
C SER A 62 6.28 -17.23 13.05
N GLY A 63 7.11 -16.99 14.08
CA GLY A 63 8.45 -17.54 14.16
C GLY A 63 9.30 -17.06 12.98
N GLU A 64 9.86 -18.02 12.23
CA GLU A 64 10.64 -17.73 11.02
C GLU A 64 9.76 -17.60 9.76
N LYS A 65 8.48 -17.96 9.85
CA LYS A 65 7.57 -17.90 8.72
C LYS A 65 7.10 -16.48 8.51
N LEU A 66 7.26 -15.99 7.30
CA LEU A 66 6.81 -14.68 6.86
C LEU A 66 5.74 -14.83 5.78
N GLN A 67 4.63 -14.11 5.92
CA GLN A 67 3.51 -14.14 4.97
C GLN A 67 3.09 -12.73 4.62
N TRP A 68 2.75 -12.52 3.35
CA TRP A 68 2.07 -11.33 2.88
C TRP A 68 0.56 -11.58 2.86
N PHE A 69 -0.18 -10.72 3.54
CA PHE A 69 -1.63 -10.76 3.63
C PHE A 69 -2.22 -9.56 2.91
N GLU A 70 -3.19 -9.80 2.04
CA GLU A 70 -4.03 -8.77 1.43
C GLU A 70 -5.49 -9.11 1.65
N PHE A 71 -6.28 -8.12 2.04
CA PHE A 71 -7.73 -8.17 2.04
C PHE A 71 -8.24 -7.20 0.99
N ASN A 72 -9.00 -7.68 0.01
CA ASN A 72 -9.45 -6.86 -1.13
C ASN A 72 -10.83 -6.22 -0.92
N GLY A 73 -11.39 -6.35 0.28
CA GLY A 73 -12.74 -5.91 0.61
C GLY A 73 -13.78 -7.04 0.60
N LYS A 74 -13.42 -8.22 0.09
CA LYS A 74 -14.26 -9.40 0.03
C LYS A 74 -13.51 -10.65 0.45
N ASP A 75 -12.35 -10.87 -0.15
CA ASP A 75 -11.55 -12.09 0.03
C ASP A 75 -10.22 -11.76 0.69
N ALA A 76 -9.76 -12.66 1.54
CA ALA A 76 -8.43 -12.64 2.12
C ALA A 76 -7.48 -13.49 1.26
N LEU A 77 -6.36 -12.92 0.89
CA LEU A 77 -5.30 -13.57 0.14
C LEU A 77 -4.04 -13.62 1.00
N ILE A 78 -3.45 -14.79 1.13
CA ILE A 78 -2.23 -15.01 1.93
C ILE A 78 -1.20 -15.72 1.07
N TRP A 79 0.01 -15.18 1.02
CA TRP A 79 1.14 -15.79 0.33
C TRP A 79 2.32 -15.96 1.27
N ASP A 80 2.96 -17.12 1.21
CA ASP A 80 4.23 -17.32 1.88
C ASP A 80 5.30 -16.48 1.18
N VAL A 81 6.07 -15.73 1.96
CA VAL A 81 7.22 -14.97 1.49
C VAL A 81 8.45 -15.88 1.59
N THR A 82 9.05 -16.16 0.45
CA THR A 82 10.24 -17.04 0.39
C THR A 82 11.53 -16.29 0.70
N ARG A 83 11.59 -15.01 0.31
CA ARG A 83 12.67 -14.08 0.61
C ARG A 83 12.22 -12.65 0.36
N PHE A 84 12.97 -11.69 0.82
CA PHE A 84 12.78 -10.29 0.49
C PHE A 84 14.14 -9.60 0.28
N THR A 85 14.11 -8.47 -0.43
CA THR A 85 15.27 -7.61 -0.63
C THR A 85 14.92 -6.17 -0.27
N GLU A 86 15.79 -5.51 0.47
CA GLU A 86 15.71 -4.11 0.82
C GLU A 86 16.86 -3.36 0.14
N THR A 87 16.52 -2.37 -0.66
CA THR A 87 17.50 -1.51 -1.34
C THR A 87 17.24 -0.05 -1.02
N ASP A 88 18.07 0.85 -1.52
CA ASP A 88 17.88 2.28 -1.41
C ASP A 88 16.72 2.82 -2.29
N LYS A 89 16.13 1.98 -3.13
CA LYS A 89 15.06 2.36 -4.06
C LYS A 89 13.73 1.68 -3.76
N GLU A 90 13.76 0.43 -3.29
CA GLU A 90 12.56 -0.38 -3.14
C GLU A 90 12.74 -1.53 -2.13
N LEU A 91 11.61 -1.98 -1.60
CA LEU A 91 11.48 -3.25 -0.91
C LEU A 91 10.79 -4.24 -1.85
N THR A 92 11.32 -5.42 -2.04
CA THR A 92 10.71 -6.47 -2.85
C THR A 92 10.46 -7.72 -2.02
N LEU A 93 9.23 -8.21 -2.04
CA LEU A 93 8.86 -9.52 -1.51
C LEU A 93 8.78 -10.53 -2.65
N TYR A 94 9.41 -11.68 -2.47
CA TYR A 94 9.28 -12.82 -3.38
C TYR A 94 8.36 -13.84 -2.76
N LEU A 95 7.24 -14.10 -3.42
CA LEU A 95 6.19 -14.96 -2.92
C LEU A 95 6.33 -16.38 -3.48
N LYS A 96 5.87 -17.36 -2.71
CA LYS A 96 5.78 -18.73 -3.18
C LYS A 96 4.88 -18.77 -4.43
N GLY A 97 5.32 -19.48 -5.47
CA GLY A 97 4.60 -19.56 -6.74
C GLY A 97 5.09 -18.58 -7.82
N GLY A 98 6.19 -17.84 -7.54
CA GLY A 98 6.82 -16.97 -8.54
C GLY A 98 6.29 -15.53 -8.59
N ASN A 99 5.31 -15.20 -7.77
CA ASN A 99 4.82 -13.83 -7.64
C ASN A 99 5.82 -12.96 -6.88
N LYS A 100 5.82 -11.67 -7.15
CA LYS A 100 6.57 -10.70 -6.36
C LYS A 100 5.75 -9.43 -6.13
N VAL A 101 6.04 -8.75 -5.03
CA VAL A 101 5.44 -7.47 -4.68
C VAL A 101 6.54 -6.45 -4.46
N ILE A 102 6.48 -5.32 -5.13
CA ILE A 102 7.45 -4.23 -5.04
C ILE A 102 6.78 -3.04 -4.37
N PHE A 103 7.47 -2.48 -3.38
CA PHE A 103 7.05 -1.30 -2.63
C PHE A 103 8.04 -0.18 -2.86
N THR A 104 7.57 0.92 -3.41
CA THR A 104 8.35 2.13 -3.61
C THR A 104 7.68 3.32 -2.95
N PRO A 105 8.42 4.27 -2.37
CA PRO A 105 7.83 5.50 -1.86
C PRO A 105 7.15 6.28 -2.98
N TYR A 106 5.98 6.84 -2.69
CA TYR A 106 5.32 7.78 -3.58
C TYR A 106 5.63 9.21 -3.14
N TRP A 107 6.33 9.93 -4.00
CA TRP A 107 7.01 11.20 -3.66
C TRP A 107 6.08 12.36 -3.34
N ASP A 108 4.89 12.36 -3.89
CA ASP A 108 3.95 13.46 -3.74
C ASP A 108 3.12 13.39 -2.44
N ILE A 109 3.20 12.26 -1.74
CA ILE A 109 2.41 12.01 -0.53
C ILE A 109 3.29 11.39 0.54
N ASP A 110 3.38 12.05 1.69
CA ASP A 110 4.08 11.53 2.85
C ASP A 110 3.54 10.17 3.28
N HIS A 111 4.46 9.25 3.56
CA HIS A 111 4.16 7.89 4.00
C HIS A 111 3.37 7.02 3.02
N CYS A 112 3.15 7.50 1.80
CA CYS A 112 2.46 6.71 0.79
C CYS A 112 3.43 5.81 0.03
N LEU A 113 3.02 4.58 -0.18
CA LEU A 113 3.74 3.62 -1.02
C LEU A 113 2.98 3.34 -2.30
N LEU A 114 3.73 3.24 -3.39
CA LEU A 114 3.30 2.60 -4.61
C LEU A 114 3.60 1.10 -4.47
N ILE A 115 2.57 0.29 -4.55
CA ILE A 115 2.69 -1.17 -4.44
C ILE A 115 2.36 -1.77 -5.80
N ILE A 116 3.32 -2.51 -6.36
CA ILE A 116 3.16 -3.19 -7.63
C ILE A 116 3.25 -4.69 -7.39
N ARG A 117 2.21 -5.41 -7.75
CA ARG A 117 2.19 -6.88 -7.70
C ARG A 117 2.41 -7.45 -9.08
N PHE A 118 3.42 -8.30 -9.21
CA PHE A 118 3.69 -9.06 -10.42
C PHE A 118 3.21 -10.49 -10.25
N THR A 119 2.45 -10.95 -11.22
CA THR A 119 2.05 -12.36 -11.34
C THR A 119 2.57 -12.89 -12.66
N PRO A 120 3.18 -14.10 -12.70
CA PRO A 120 3.78 -14.62 -13.93
C PRO A 120 2.80 -14.76 -15.09
N GLU A 121 1.53 -14.96 -14.81
CA GLU A 121 0.48 -15.22 -15.80
C GLU A 121 -0.38 -13.99 -16.14
N ALA A 122 -0.18 -12.86 -15.44
CA ALA A 122 -1.02 -11.70 -15.64
C ALA A 122 -0.62 -10.90 -16.90
N SER A 123 -1.60 -10.54 -17.71
CA SER A 123 -1.40 -9.63 -18.84
C SER A 123 -1.12 -8.19 -18.39
N TYR A 124 -1.45 -7.84 -17.16
CA TYR A 124 -1.08 -6.59 -16.52
C TYR A 124 -0.80 -6.82 -15.03
N ASN A 125 0.04 -5.97 -14.46
CA ASN A 125 0.39 -6.04 -13.05
C ASN A 125 -0.36 -4.96 -12.30
N PRO A 126 -1.22 -5.32 -11.33
CA PRO A 126 -1.97 -4.33 -10.58
C PRO A 126 -1.04 -3.46 -9.74
N THR A 127 -1.24 -2.15 -9.87
CA THR A 127 -0.55 -1.12 -9.11
C THR A 127 -1.55 -0.47 -8.16
N ARG A 128 -1.14 -0.33 -6.90
CA ARG A 128 -1.96 0.28 -5.86
C ARG A 128 -1.16 1.29 -5.06
N PHE A 129 -1.85 2.27 -4.51
CA PHE A 129 -1.31 3.19 -3.53
C PHE A 129 -1.78 2.77 -2.14
N ALA A 130 -0.89 2.84 -1.17
CA ALA A 130 -1.21 2.50 0.21
C ALA A 130 -0.55 3.46 1.20
N ILE A 131 -1.23 3.67 2.31
CA ILE A 131 -0.74 4.48 3.44
C ILE A 131 -0.84 3.65 4.73
N PRO A 132 0.12 3.75 5.67
CA PRO A 132 -0.05 3.13 6.98
C PRO A 132 -1.31 3.65 7.65
N TYR A 133 -2.09 2.75 8.26
CA TYR A 133 -3.34 3.11 8.93
C TYR A 133 -3.17 4.28 9.93
N GLN A 134 -2.05 4.30 10.63
CA GLN A 134 -1.75 5.35 11.62
C GLN A 134 -1.68 6.77 11.03
N TYR A 135 -1.33 6.90 9.74
CA TYR A 135 -1.22 8.20 9.05
C TYR A 135 -2.50 8.61 8.33
N LEU A 136 -3.50 7.74 8.27
CA LEU A 136 -4.76 8.01 7.59
C LEU A 136 -5.43 9.29 8.12
N LYS A 137 -5.40 9.50 9.43
CA LYS A 137 -5.99 10.68 10.09
C LYS A 137 -5.23 11.99 9.85
N SER A 138 -4.02 11.93 9.33
CA SER A 138 -3.24 13.13 8.96
C SER A 138 -3.60 13.69 7.59
N LEU A 139 -4.35 12.92 6.80
CA LEU A 139 -4.81 13.36 5.49
C LEU A 139 -6.00 14.32 5.62
N PRO A 140 -6.14 15.28 4.68
CA PRO A 140 -7.37 16.05 4.57
C PRO A 140 -8.58 15.12 4.43
N TYR A 141 -9.65 15.38 5.17
CA TYR A 141 -10.85 14.57 5.08
C TYR A 141 -12.07 15.44 4.77
N GLU A 142 -12.97 14.88 3.97
CA GLU A 142 -14.31 15.39 3.81
C GLU A 142 -15.29 14.44 4.50
N LYS A 143 -16.22 14.98 5.25
CA LYS A 143 -17.33 14.17 5.75
C LYS A 143 -18.20 13.79 4.56
N ALA A 144 -18.52 12.50 4.43
CA ALA A 144 -19.59 12.11 3.54
C ALA A 144 -20.88 12.83 4.00
N GLU A 145 -21.49 13.59 3.14
CA GLU A 145 -22.85 14.02 3.35
C GLU A 145 -23.73 12.77 3.38
N GLU A 146 -24.47 12.60 4.48
CA GLU A 146 -25.42 11.51 4.64
C GLU A 146 -26.60 11.66 3.67
#